data_c64351c3c8d4e95ba7be24f3be3b838f
#
_entry.id   c64351c3c8d4e95ba7be24f3be3b838f
#
_cell.length_a   1.000
_cell.length_b   1.000
_cell.length_c   1.000
_cell.angle_alpha   90.00
_cell.angle_beta   90.00
_cell.angle_gamma   90.00
#
_symmetry.space_group_name_H-M   'P 1'
#
loop_
_entity.id
_entity.type
_entity.pdbx_description
1 polymer ?
#
loop_
_entity_poly.entity_id
_entity_poly.type
_entity_poly.pdbx_seq_one_letter_code
_entity_poly.pdbx_strand_id
1 'polypeptide(L)'
;MSKLYVVGIGPGGYEQMTVKAVKVLEECDIIVGYTVYVDLVAEHFAGKEMLTTPMRQEEKRCRMAFDEVMKGRNTAMICSGDAGVYGYAKGNRGRAAQ
;
A
#
# COMPACT_ATOMS: atom_id res chain seq x y z
N MET A 1 2.55 -4.10 16.89
CA MET A 1 1.18 -3.91 16.38
C MET A 1 1.24 -3.62 14.88
N SER A 2 0.43 -4.30 14.13
CA SER A 2 0.42 -4.14 12.68
C SER A 2 -0.29 -2.87 12.25
N LYS A 3 0.14 -2.33 11.12
CA LYS A 3 -0.39 -1.07 10.60
C LYS A 3 -0.76 -1.21 9.14
N LEU A 4 -1.75 -0.42 8.73
CA LEU A 4 -2.10 -0.25 7.32
C LEU A 4 -1.66 1.14 6.89
N TYR A 5 -0.91 1.18 5.80
CA TYR A 5 -0.50 2.44 5.17
C TYR A 5 -1.17 2.55 3.81
N VAL A 6 -1.67 3.73 3.50
CA VAL A 6 -2.15 4.04 2.15
C VAL A 6 -1.06 4.90 1.50
N VAL A 7 -0.52 4.42 0.40
CA VAL A 7 0.64 5.04 -0.24
C VAL A 7 0.29 5.50 -1.64
N GLY A 8 0.33 6.80 -1.86
CA GLY A 8 0.15 7.37 -3.19
C GLY A 8 1.46 7.33 -3.95
N ILE A 9 1.46 6.71 -5.13
CA ILE A 9 2.69 6.57 -5.92
C ILE A 9 2.87 7.66 -6.97
N GLY A 10 1.86 8.52 -7.12
CA GLY A 10 1.91 9.56 -8.15
C GLY A 10 1.76 8.97 -9.55
N PRO A 11 1.75 9.81 -10.57
CA PRO A 11 1.50 9.35 -11.94
C PRO A 11 2.71 8.70 -12.60
N GLY A 12 3.93 8.94 -12.12
CA GLY A 12 5.15 8.44 -12.74
C GLY A 12 5.72 7.17 -12.13
N GLY A 13 5.02 6.55 -11.18
CA GLY A 13 5.48 5.33 -10.55
C GLY A 13 6.67 5.57 -9.61
N TYR A 14 7.57 4.60 -9.55
CA TYR A 14 8.66 4.61 -8.57
C TYR A 14 9.48 5.91 -8.58
N GLU A 15 9.79 6.40 -9.75
CA GLU A 15 10.68 7.57 -9.87
C GLU A 15 10.07 8.83 -9.26
N GLN A 16 8.76 8.90 -9.14
CA GLN A 16 8.06 10.06 -8.58
C GLN A 16 7.61 9.86 -7.15
N MET A 17 7.92 8.72 -6.57
CA MET A 17 7.55 8.45 -5.19
C MET A 17 8.41 9.24 -4.23
N THR A 18 7.81 9.63 -3.11
CA THR A 18 8.58 10.28 -2.05
C THR A 18 9.52 9.27 -1.38
N VAL A 19 10.57 9.77 -0.77
CA VAL A 19 11.49 8.91 0.00
C VAL A 19 10.74 8.19 1.11
N LYS A 20 9.80 8.87 1.76
CA LYS A 20 9.01 8.27 2.82
C LYS A 20 8.17 7.11 2.29
N ALA A 21 7.57 7.28 1.11
CA ALA A 21 6.77 6.22 0.51
C ALA A 21 7.62 4.99 0.21
N VAL A 22 8.80 5.19 -0.35
CA VAL A 22 9.72 4.09 -0.64
C VAL A 22 10.07 3.32 0.64
N LYS A 23 10.40 4.05 1.70
CA LYS A 23 10.75 3.43 2.98
C LYS A 23 9.59 2.62 3.56
N VAL A 24 8.38 3.15 3.48
CA VAL A 24 7.20 2.46 3.98
C VAL A 24 6.99 1.15 3.21
N LEU A 25 7.10 1.19 1.89
CA LEU A 25 6.94 -0.02 1.09
C LEU A 25 8.01 -1.05 1.41
N GLU A 26 9.24 -0.60 1.66
CA GLU A 26 10.32 -1.51 2.03
C GLU A 26 10.09 -2.17 3.37
N GLU A 27 9.50 -1.46 4.31
CA GLU A 27 9.29 -1.94 5.66
C GLU A 27 8.02 -2.79 5.82
N CYS A 28 7.08 -2.65 4.91
CA CYS A 28 5.85 -3.43 4.99
C CYS A 28 6.08 -4.88 4.60
N ASP A 29 5.27 -5.76 5.18
CA ASP A 29 5.35 -7.19 4.89
C ASP A 29 4.69 -7.54 3.57
N ILE A 30 3.70 -6.77 3.16
CA ILE A 30 2.90 -7.04 1.97
C ILE A 30 2.42 -5.74 1.34
N ILE A 31 2.34 -5.73 0.02
CA ILE A 31 1.84 -4.61 -0.77
C ILE A 31 0.55 -5.05 -1.46
N VAL A 32 -0.50 -4.24 -1.34
CA VAL A 32 -1.80 -4.51 -1.98
C VAL A 32 -2.11 -3.37 -2.93
N GLY A 33 -2.60 -3.69 -4.12
CA GLY A 33 -2.96 -2.63 -5.05
C GLY A 33 -3.58 -3.12 -6.33
N TYR A 34 -4.03 -2.16 -7.14
CA TYR A 34 -4.45 -2.44 -8.49
C TYR A 34 -3.26 -2.95 -9.29
N THR A 35 -3.48 -4.00 -10.09
CA THR A 35 -2.41 -4.70 -10.80
C THR A 35 -1.47 -3.76 -11.53
N VAL A 36 -2.00 -2.78 -12.25
CA VAL A 36 -1.17 -1.85 -13.05
C VAL A 36 -0.24 -1.05 -12.14
N TYR A 37 -0.72 -0.59 -11.00
CA TYR A 37 0.11 0.21 -10.09
C TYR A 37 1.15 -0.64 -9.39
N VAL A 38 0.79 -1.85 -9.01
CA VAL A 38 1.76 -2.78 -8.42
C VAL A 38 2.87 -3.07 -9.43
N ASP A 39 2.52 -3.29 -10.69
CA ASP A 39 3.51 -3.56 -11.74
C ASP A 39 4.49 -2.41 -11.92
N LEU A 40 4.05 -1.17 -11.70
CA LEU A 40 4.93 0.00 -11.83
C LEU A 40 6.05 0.00 -10.81
N VAL A 41 5.86 -0.64 -9.67
CA VAL A 41 6.83 -0.60 -8.57
C VAL A 41 7.41 -1.96 -8.23
N ALA A 42 6.85 -3.04 -8.75
CA ALA A 42 7.18 -4.40 -8.32
C ALA A 42 8.67 -4.73 -8.42
N GLU A 43 9.34 -4.30 -9.48
CA GLU A 43 10.75 -4.63 -9.67
C GLU A 43 11.65 -3.97 -8.63
N HIS A 44 11.20 -2.88 -8.01
CA HIS A 44 11.97 -2.17 -7.00
C HIS A 44 11.79 -2.75 -5.60
N PHE A 45 10.83 -3.65 -5.45
CA PHE A 45 10.53 -4.30 -4.18
C PHE A 45 10.50 -5.81 -4.35
N ALA A 46 11.46 -6.33 -5.10
CA ALA A 46 11.56 -7.76 -5.39
C ALA A 46 11.66 -8.55 -4.07
N GLY A 47 11.00 -9.70 -4.06
CA GLY A 47 10.96 -10.54 -2.87
C GLY A 47 9.85 -10.19 -1.89
N LYS A 48 9.19 -9.06 -2.09
CA LYS A 48 8.06 -8.65 -1.25
C LYS A 48 6.78 -9.31 -1.75
N GLU A 49 5.96 -9.78 -0.82
CA GLU A 49 4.68 -10.36 -1.19
C GLU A 49 3.74 -9.27 -1.68
N MET A 50 2.99 -9.55 -2.74
CA MET A 50 2.09 -8.57 -3.34
C MET A 50 0.77 -9.22 -3.67
N LEU A 51 -0.32 -8.52 -3.33
CA LEU A 51 -1.68 -8.91 -3.70
C LEU A 51 -2.24 -7.86 -4.64
N THR A 52 -2.80 -8.30 -5.75
CA THR A 52 -3.32 -7.40 -6.76
C THR A 52 -4.79 -7.64 -7.03
N THR A 53 -5.47 -6.61 -7.51
CA THR A 53 -6.85 -6.71 -7.93
C THR A 53 -7.00 -6.06 -9.30
N PRO A 54 -8.02 -6.49 -10.07
CA PRO A 54 -8.37 -5.82 -11.31
C PRO A 54 -8.93 -4.41 -11.05
N MET A 55 -9.15 -3.69 -12.14
CA MET A 55 -9.76 -2.36 -12.09
C MET A 55 -11.11 -2.39 -11.37
N ARG A 56 -11.42 -1.28 -10.68
CA ARG A 56 -12.73 -1.07 -10.02
C ARG A 56 -13.03 -2.05 -8.90
N GLN A 57 -11.98 -2.48 -8.21
CA GLN A 57 -12.12 -3.39 -7.08
C GLN A 57 -11.63 -2.73 -5.79
N GLU A 58 -11.91 -1.42 -5.63
CA GLU A 58 -11.41 -0.67 -4.48
C GLU A 58 -11.86 -1.26 -3.16
N GLU A 59 -13.13 -1.62 -3.08
CA GLU A 59 -13.67 -2.20 -1.86
C GLU A 59 -13.00 -3.53 -1.53
N LYS A 60 -12.80 -4.35 -2.54
CA LYS A 60 -12.13 -5.62 -2.36
C LYS A 60 -10.67 -5.42 -1.92
N ARG A 61 -9.99 -4.44 -2.52
CA ARG A 61 -8.62 -4.13 -2.13
C ARG A 61 -8.53 -3.71 -0.68
N CYS A 62 -9.43 -2.84 -0.24
CA CYS A 62 -9.46 -2.41 1.15
C CYS A 62 -9.67 -3.59 2.09
N ARG A 63 -10.60 -4.47 1.73
CA ARG A 63 -10.88 -5.66 2.55
C ARG A 63 -9.67 -6.57 2.64
N MET A 64 -9.00 -6.81 1.50
CA MET A 64 -7.79 -7.62 1.48
C MET A 64 -6.71 -7.01 2.35
N ALA A 65 -6.52 -5.69 2.27
CA ALA A 65 -5.51 -5.02 3.06
C ALA A 65 -5.81 -5.12 4.56
N PHE A 66 -7.06 -4.91 4.96
CA PHE A 66 -7.45 -5.05 6.35
C PHE A 66 -7.28 -6.48 6.85
N ASP A 67 -7.60 -7.47 6.01
CA ASP A 67 -7.40 -8.87 6.38
C ASP A 67 -5.93 -9.16 6.69
N GLU A 68 -5.02 -8.61 5.91
CA GLU A 68 -3.59 -8.80 6.16
C GLU A 68 -3.14 -8.11 7.45
N VAL A 69 -3.67 -6.93 7.72
CA VAL A 69 -3.38 -6.24 8.98
C VAL A 69 -3.87 -7.05 10.17
N MET A 70 -5.05 -7.65 10.03
CA MET A 70 -5.61 -8.48 11.10
C MET A 70 -4.80 -9.75 11.36
N LYS A 71 -4.04 -10.20 10.36
CA LYS A 71 -3.11 -11.31 10.52
C LYS A 71 -1.80 -10.90 11.18
N GLY A 72 -1.64 -9.63 11.51
CA GLY A 72 -0.45 -9.11 12.15
C GLY A 72 0.63 -8.63 11.20
N ARG A 73 0.29 -8.40 9.94
CA ARG A 73 1.25 -7.96 8.92
C ARG A 73 1.14 -6.47 8.69
N ASN A 74 2.29 -5.79 8.62
CA ASN A 74 2.30 -4.40 8.19
C ASN A 74 2.02 -4.37 6.69
N THR A 75 0.98 -3.66 6.31
CA THR A 75 0.42 -3.70 4.96
C THR A 75 0.45 -2.32 4.34
N ALA A 76 0.89 -2.24 3.10
CA ALA A 76 0.82 -1.02 2.31
C ALA A 76 -0.19 -1.21 1.18
N MET A 77 -1.16 -0.31 1.08
CA MET A 77 -2.09 -0.29 -0.05
C MET A 77 -1.71 0.87 -0.94
N ILE A 78 -1.29 0.58 -2.16
CA ILE A 78 -0.86 1.62 -3.09
C ILE A 78 -2.02 2.14 -3.92
N CYS A 79 -1.97 3.41 -4.24
CA CYS A 79 -2.97 4.06 -5.08
C CYS A 79 -2.29 5.09 -5.98
N SER A 80 -3.02 5.58 -6.96
CA SER A 80 -2.47 6.52 -7.94
C SER A 80 -2.61 7.99 -7.54
N GLY A 81 -3.13 8.27 -6.37
CA GLY A 81 -3.34 9.64 -5.92
C GLY A 81 -2.03 10.41 -5.76
N ASP A 82 -2.13 11.59 -5.16
CA ASP A 82 -0.95 12.41 -4.90
C ASP A 82 0.11 11.60 -4.18
N ALA A 83 1.36 11.80 -4.56
CA ALA A 83 2.46 11.11 -3.91
C ALA A 83 2.49 11.43 -2.42
N GLY A 84 2.59 10.40 -1.59
CA GLY A 84 2.61 10.59 -0.15
C GLY A 84 2.26 9.33 0.60
N VAL A 85 2.23 9.46 1.91
CA VAL A 85 1.89 8.35 2.79
C VAL A 85 0.81 8.78 3.76
N TYR A 86 -0.23 7.97 3.85
CA TYR A 86 -1.33 8.16 4.80
C TYR A 86 -1.43 6.89 5.61
N GLY A 87 -1.26 6.98 6.91
CA GLY A 87 -1.26 5.80 7.76
C GLY A 87 -2.58 5.57 8.45
N TYR A 88 -2.96 4.32 8.58
CA TYR A 88 -4.09 3.89 9.39
C TYR A 88 -3.56 2.93 10.44
N ALA A 89 -3.76 3.27 11.69
CA ALA A 89 -3.39 2.36 12.75
C ALA A 89 -4.52 1.37 12.98
N LYS A 90 -4.17 0.13 13.30
CA LYS A 90 -5.15 -0.87 13.67
C LYS A 90 -5.92 -0.38 14.90
N GLY A 91 -7.23 -0.47 14.86
CA GLY A 91 -8.08 0.01 15.94
C GLY A 91 -8.38 1.49 15.87
N ASN A 92 -7.86 2.19 14.90
CA ASN A 92 -8.06 3.62 14.73
C ASN A 92 -9.32 3.97 13.93
N ARG A 93 -10.16 3.01 13.72
CA ARG A 93 -11.45 3.15 13.04
C ARG A 93 -11.34 3.75 11.65
N GLY A 94 -10.26 3.44 10.96
CA GLY A 94 -10.07 3.89 9.60
C GLY A 94 -9.61 5.33 9.46
N ARG A 95 -9.27 6.00 10.53
CA ARG A 95 -8.72 7.35 10.42
C ARG A 95 -7.31 7.30 9.89
N ALA A 96 -7.04 8.17 8.93
CA ALA A 96 -5.68 8.30 8.44
C ALA A 96 -4.81 8.97 9.49
N ALA A 97 -3.64 8.41 9.73
CA ALA A 97 -2.62 9.06 10.55
C ALA A 97 -1.77 9.88 9.60
N GLN A 98 -1.71 11.15 9.83
CA GLN A 98 -0.95 12.06 8.98
C GLN A 98 0.38 12.43 9.57
#